data_ea081af0edad66fd58aca818d1671b47
#
_entry.id   ea081af0edad66fd58aca818d1671b47
#
_cell.length_a   1.000
_cell.length_b   1.000
_cell.length_c   1.000
_cell.angle_alpha   90.00
_cell.angle_beta   90.00
_cell.angle_gamma   90.00
#
_symmetry.space_group_name_H-M   'P 1'
#
loop_
_entity.id
_entity.type
_entity.pdbx_description
1 polymer ?
#
loop_
_entity_poly.entity_id
_entity_poly.type
_entity_poly.pdbx_seq_one_letter_code
_entity_poly.pdbx_strand_id
1 'polypeptide(L)' 'MPTDETRRVLKVFGVAVTAYEDAVDKGAPAEELRKAEAEVRTRLEEVTTLIERLRAKKK' A
#
# COMPACT_ATOMS: atom_id res chain seq x y z
N MET A 1 18.39 3.25 9.41
CA MET A 1 17.37 4.28 9.51
C MET A 1 16.54 4.33 8.26
N PRO A 2 15.22 4.34 8.39
CA PRO A 2 14.39 4.46 7.19
C PRO A 2 14.52 5.86 6.60
N THR A 3 14.50 5.90 5.29
CA THR A 3 14.49 7.17 4.59
C THR A 3 13.09 7.77 4.59
N ASP A 4 12.97 9.02 4.19
CA ASP A 4 11.68 9.65 4.05
C ASP A 4 10.83 8.91 3.02
N GLU A 5 11.47 8.40 1.96
CA GLU A 5 10.76 7.64 0.96
C GLU A 5 10.16 6.38 1.55
N THR A 6 10.94 5.67 2.37
CA THR A 6 10.44 4.45 2.99
C THR A 6 9.24 4.74 3.87
N ARG A 7 9.34 5.79 4.68
CA ARG A 7 8.23 6.13 5.56
C ARG A 7 6.98 6.49 4.79
N ARG A 8 7.15 7.25 3.72
CA ARG A 8 6.00 7.68 2.93
C ARG A 8 5.32 6.49 2.28
N VAL A 9 6.10 5.61 1.67
CA VAL A 9 5.55 4.45 0.99
C VAL A 9 4.78 3.56 1.96
N LEU A 10 5.37 3.31 3.12
CA LEU A 10 4.71 2.46 4.11
C LEU A 10 3.46 3.11 4.68
N LYS A 11 3.52 4.42 4.91
CA LYS A 11 2.36 5.12 5.43
C LYS A 11 1.21 5.07 4.44
N VAL A 12 1.48 5.32 3.18
CA VAL A 12 0.45 5.31 2.16
C VAL A 12 -0.12 3.92 1.99
N PHE A 13 0.75 2.90 2.04
CA PHE A 13 0.29 1.52 1.97
C PHE A 13 -0.64 1.20 3.14
N GLY A 14 -0.25 1.61 4.34
CA GLY A 14 -1.08 1.37 5.52
C GLY A 14 -2.43 2.05 5.43
N VAL A 15 -2.46 3.27 4.91
CA VAL A 15 -3.72 3.98 4.74
C VAL A 15 -4.62 3.23 3.76
N ALA A 16 -4.07 2.73 2.67
CA ALA A 16 -4.87 2.00 1.69
C ALA A 16 -5.43 0.71 2.27
N VAL A 17 -4.62 -0.01 3.03
CA VAL A 17 -5.08 -1.25 3.66
C VAL A 17 -6.17 -0.96 4.68
N THR A 18 -5.99 0.08 5.48
CA THR A 18 -6.99 0.45 6.48
C THR A 18 -8.31 0.82 5.81
N ALA A 19 -8.23 1.56 4.71
CA ALA A 19 -9.44 1.94 3.98
C ALA A 19 -10.17 0.71 3.44
N TYR A 20 -9.41 -0.27 2.94
CA TYR A 20 -10.02 -1.49 2.47
C TYR A 20 -10.69 -2.25 3.62
N GLU A 21 -10.02 -2.34 4.73
CA GLU A 21 -10.56 -3.02 5.89
C GLU A 21 -11.84 -2.36 6.37
N ASP A 22 -11.85 -1.03 6.40
CA ASP A 22 -13.05 -0.30 6.78
C ASP A 22 -14.20 -0.59 5.83
N ALA A 23 -13.91 -0.65 4.54
CA ALA A 23 -14.94 -0.92 3.55
C ALA A 23 -15.52 -2.32 3.75
N VAL A 24 -14.68 -3.30 4.04
CA VAL A 24 -15.16 -4.65 4.31
C VAL A 24 -16.01 -4.67 5.56
N ASP A 25 -15.55 -3.99 6.60
CA ASP A 25 -16.25 -4.02 7.89
C ASP A 25 -17.64 -3.41 7.81
N LYS A 26 -17.81 -2.37 7.01
CA LYS A 26 -19.13 -1.77 6.91
C LYS A 26 -19.97 -2.34 5.78
N GLY A 27 -19.50 -3.40 5.15
CA GLY A 27 -20.29 -4.06 4.12
C GLY A 27 -20.48 -3.24 2.88
N ALA A 28 -19.44 -2.54 2.45
CA ALA A 28 -19.52 -1.71 1.26
C ALA A 28 -19.87 -2.52 0.03
N PRO A 29 -20.47 -1.91 -1.00
CA PRO A 29 -20.80 -2.63 -2.23
C PRO A 29 -19.54 -3.17 -2.91
N ALA A 30 -19.74 -4.20 -3.72
CA ALA A 30 -18.62 -4.87 -4.37
C ALA A 30 -17.78 -3.91 -5.20
N GLU A 31 -18.42 -2.94 -5.83
CA GLU A 31 -17.69 -1.99 -6.65
C GLU A 31 -16.73 -1.15 -5.81
N GLU A 32 -17.19 -0.74 -4.65
CA GLU A 32 -16.35 0.04 -3.75
C GLU A 32 -15.21 -0.80 -3.21
N LEU A 33 -15.49 -2.07 -2.90
CA LEU A 33 -14.44 -2.97 -2.43
C LEU A 33 -13.38 -3.18 -3.50
N ARG A 34 -13.80 -3.27 -4.76
CA ARG A 34 -12.83 -3.43 -5.84
C ARG A 34 -11.93 -2.22 -5.97
N LYS A 35 -12.49 -1.04 -5.82
CA LYS A 35 -11.68 0.18 -5.90
C LYS A 35 -10.66 0.22 -4.78
N ALA A 36 -11.10 -0.12 -3.57
CA ALA A 36 -10.19 -0.12 -2.44
C ALA A 36 -9.11 -1.17 -2.62
N GLU A 37 -9.47 -2.34 -3.15
CA GLU A 37 -8.49 -3.37 -3.40
C GLU A 37 -7.47 -2.95 -4.45
N ALA A 38 -7.93 -2.28 -5.50
CA ALA A 38 -7.03 -1.80 -6.54
C ALA A 38 -6.04 -0.81 -5.97
N GLU A 39 -6.49 0.03 -5.06
CA GLU A 39 -5.59 0.99 -4.41
C GLU A 39 -4.52 0.26 -3.60
N VAL A 40 -4.93 -0.76 -2.85
CA VAL A 40 -3.97 -1.55 -2.08
C VAL A 40 -2.94 -2.18 -3.00
N ARG A 41 -3.36 -2.71 -4.14
CA ARG A 41 -2.43 -3.32 -5.07
C ARG A 41 -1.44 -2.31 -5.64
N THR A 42 -1.93 -1.11 -5.94
CA THR A 42 -1.04 -0.06 -6.44
C THR A 42 0.02 0.28 -5.40
N ARG A 43 -0.40 0.42 -4.14
CA ARG A 43 0.56 0.72 -3.09
C ARG A 43 1.51 -0.44 -2.85
N LEU A 44 1.03 -1.66 -3.04
CA LEU A 44 1.90 -2.83 -2.92
C LEU A 44 3.00 -2.81 -3.98
N GLU A 45 2.66 -2.38 -5.20
CA GLU A 45 3.69 -2.26 -6.23
C GLU A 45 4.74 -1.23 -5.84
N GLU A 46 4.32 -0.15 -5.21
CA GLU A 46 5.28 0.84 -4.75
C GLU A 46 6.20 0.25 -3.69
N VAL A 47 5.66 -0.56 -2.79
CA VAL A 47 6.48 -1.22 -1.78
C VAL A 47 7.47 -2.17 -2.45
N THR A 48 7.02 -2.92 -3.44
CA THR A 48 7.90 -3.83 -4.16
C THR A 48 9.03 -3.08 -4.85
N THR A 49 8.70 -1.96 -5.49
CA THR A 49 9.72 -1.14 -6.13
C THR A 49 10.71 -0.61 -5.12
N LEU A 50 10.22 -0.18 -3.97
CA LEU A 50 11.10 0.30 -2.92
C LEU A 50 12.06 -0.79 -2.46
N ILE A 51 11.55 -2.00 -2.28
CA ILE A 51 12.39 -3.11 -1.85
C ILE A 51 13.46 -3.41 -2.89
N GLU A 52 13.11 -3.35 -4.15
CA GLU A 52 14.10 -3.57 -5.21
C GLU A 52 15.18 -2.52 -5.20
N ARG A 53 14.80 -1.27 -4.96
CA ARG A 53 15.79 -0.21 -4.87
C ARG A 53 16.73 -0.41 -3.70
N LEU A 54 16.17 -0.80 -2.57
CA LEU A 54 17.00 -1.03 -1.39
C LEU A 54 17.95 -2.20 -1.61
N ARG A 55 17.46 -3.24 -2.28
CA ARG A 55 18.30 -4.38 -2.57
C ARG A 55 19.44 -4.01 -3.51
N ALA A 56 19.16 -3.23 -4.53
CA ALA A 56 20.18 -2.81 -5.47
C ALA A 56 21.21 -1.91 -4.79
N LYS A 57 20.76 -1.08 -3.86
CA LYS A 57 21.64 -0.19 -3.17
C LYS A 57 22.58 -0.90 -2.24
N LYS A 58 22.19 -2.05 -1.75
CA LYS A 58 22.96 -2.75 -0.79
C LYS A 58 23.99 -3.59 -1.47
N LYS A 59 24.51 -3.71 -2.20
CA LYS A 59 25.54 -4.49 -2.84
C LYS A 59 26.36 -5.33 -1.93
#